data_af18b7fa6e1f76484f06e6ddf635c2fe
#
_entry.id   af18b7fa6e1f76484f06e6ddf635c2fe
#
_cell.length_a   1.000
_cell.length_b   1.000
_cell.length_c   1.000
_cell.angle_alpha   90.00
_cell.angle_beta   90.00
_cell.angle_gamma   90.00
#
_symmetry.space_group_name_H-M   'P 1'
#
loop_
_entity.id
_entity.type
_entity.pdbx_description
1 polymer ?
#
loop_
_entity_poly.entity_id
_entity_poly.type
_entity_poly.pdbx_seq_one_letter_code
_entity_poly.pdbx_strand_id
1 'polypeptide(L)'
;MPRLFTILLGAIVLIAAVVGIRSLMSGGDTVARVQASTIPTLDKALPGTAEGHGGTVVFIRSRAVQRTLYLSLGGRSEAEIAPVAFGAPGKVSSLPVGEGAIVAAGDLLCGLEGDGSNARVRQAEAVVARAREQHSSDQKRLADGWVSPARVRASRAELDEALATLEVARSAASERRAVAPFRGVFEKRNATLGQFVALGASCGTVVRLDPITFVAGASEKQALKIKASAPVRVRLPDGKEVEGEVEKLASVADPRTRNFEVKVTTPNADNAIPVGRTAEIKINIGLGKAHKINPGLLKTDSQGRIGVFYLDVGGVVGFAPADIVDESKDSVWVTGLPDDAQLVAEAQDHVAAGMRVTPVVREANASGG
;
A
#
# COMPACT_ATOMS: atom_id res chain seq x y z
N MET A 1 60.12 25.06 28.98
CA MET A 1 60.40 23.83 28.26
C MET A 1 59.52 22.63 28.70
N PRO A 2 58.22 22.79 28.99
CA PRO A 2 57.37 21.63 29.33
C PRO A 2 56.58 21.04 28.18
N ARG A 3 56.50 21.69 27.00
CA ARG A 3 55.66 21.22 25.87
C ARG A 3 56.30 20.12 24.99
N LEU A 4 57.63 19.98 25.00
CA LEU A 4 58.30 18.91 24.24
C LEU A 4 58.19 17.55 24.95
N PHE A 5 58.10 17.53 26.26
CA PHE A 5 58.08 16.28 27.06
C PHE A 5 56.67 15.60 26.95
N THR A 6 55.61 16.37 26.83
CA THR A 6 54.26 15.84 26.63
C THR A 6 54.04 15.26 25.24
N ILE A 7 54.69 15.81 24.21
CA ILE A 7 54.61 15.28 22.84
C ILE A 7 55.37 13.97 22.70
N LEU A 8 56.55 13.87 23.39
CA LEU A 8 57.34 12.65 23.36
C LEU A 8 56.68 11.48 24.12
N LEU A 9 56.00 11.75 25.23
CA LEU A 9 55.23 10.75 25.99
C LEU A 9 54.00 10.24 25.19
N GLY A 10 53.32 11.14 24.49
CA GLY A 10 52.17 10.79 23.61
C GLY A 10 52.58 9.88 22.45
N ALA A 11 53.74 10.14 21.84
CA ALA A 11 54.26 9.32 20.74
C ALA A 11 54.65 7.90 21.18
N ILE A 12 55.21 7.76 22.37
CA ILE A 12 55.59 6.44 22.92
C ILE A 12 54.38 5.60 23.26
N VAL A 13 53.31 6.21 23.80
CA VAL A 13 52.04 5.49 24.08
C VAL A 13 51.36 5.03 22.80
N LEU A 14 51.41 5.85 21.73
CA LEU A 14 50.83 5.50 20.44
C LEU A 14 51.57 4.37 19.72
N ILE A 15 52.90 4.35 19.81
CA ILE A 15 53.72 3.27 19.27
C ILE A 15 53.51 1.97 20.06
N ALA A 16 53.38 2.03 21.39
CA ALA A 16 53.10 0.84 22.21
C ALA A 16 51.69 0.25 21.89
N ALA A 17 50.68 1.10 21.62
CA ALA A 17 49.37 0.64 21.23
C ALA A 17 49.36 -0.05 19.85
N VAL A 18 50.10 0.48 18.87
CA VAL A 18 50.22 -0.10 17.52
C VAL A 18 50.96 -1.43 17.54
N VAL A 19 52.03 -1.56 18.36
CA VAL A 19 52.78 -2.82 18.53
C VAL A 19 51.94 -3.85 19.30
N GLY A 20 51.16 -3.42 20.31
CA GLY A 20 50.24 -4.29 21.05
C GLY A 20 49.12 -4.88 20.20
N ILE A 21 48.55 -4.06 19.29
CA ILE A 21 47.50 -4.52 18.36
C ILE A 21 48.07 -5.49 17.31
N ARG A 22 49.30 -5.29 16.85
CA ARG A 22 49.95 -6.25 15.93
C ARG A 22 50.30 -7.59 16.59
N SER A 23 50.58 -7.62 17.88
CA SER A 23 50.86 -8.86 18.60
C SER A 23 49.60 -9.67 18.92
N LEU A 24 48.45 -9.02 19.03
CA LEU A 24 47.16 -9.70 19.19
C LEU A 24 46.59 -10.27 17.87
N MET A 25 47.02 -9.80 16.70
CA MET A 25 46.64 -10.33 15.40
C MET A 25 47.56 -11.42 14.86
N SER A 26 48.63 -11.79 15.59
CA SER A 26 49.58 -12.83 15.21
C SER A 26 49.42 -14.13 16.04
N GLY A 27 48.22 -14.36 16.59
CA GLY A 27 47.84 -15.62 17.22
C GLY A 27 47.46 -16.64 16.15
N GLY A 28 48.30 -17.66 15.98
CA GLY A 28 48.34 -18.60 14.90
C GLY A 28 47.02 -19.29 14.54
N ASP A 29 46.72 -19.19 13.29
CA ASP A 29 45.82 -20.11 12.58
C ASP A 29 46.50 -21.46 12.42
N THR A 30 46.32 -22.35 13.39
CA THR A 30 46.34 -23.77 13.12
C THR A 30 45.06 -24.15 12.45
N VAL A 31 44.89 -23.76 11.17
CA VAL A 31 43.92 -24.36 10.31
C VAL A 31 44.34 -25.82 10.14
N ALA A 32 43.66 -26.71 10.85
CA ALA A 32 43.72 -28.14 10.55
C ALA A 32 43.37 -28.27 9.05
N ARG A 33 44.40 -28.65 8.28
CA ARG A 33 44.25 -29.05 6.90
C ARG A 33 43.34 -30.26 6.90
N VAL A 34 42.05 -30.06 6.78
CA VAL A 34 41.12 -31.10 6.34
C VAL A 34 41.61 -31.46 4.95
N GLN A 35 42.20 -32.62 4.85
CA GLN A 35 42.48 -33.23 3.56
C GLN A 35 41.16 -33.23 2.81
N ALA A 36 41.09 -32.43 1.77
CA ALA A 36 40.03 -32.54 0.78
C ALA A 36 40.11 -33.95 0.26
N SER A 37 39.23 -34.80 0.78
CA SER A 37 38.89 -36.05 0.11
C SER A 37 38.47 -35.64 -1.28
N THR A 38 39.24 -36.05 -2.27
CA THR A 38 38.96 -35.95 -3.68
C THR A 38 37.55 -36.48 -3.89
N ILE A 39 36.58 -35.56 -3.93
CA ILE A 39 35.27 -35.88 -4.53
C ILE A 39 35.66 -36.19 -5.98
N PRO A 40 35.41 -37.39 -6.48
CA PRO A 40 35.64 -37.69 -7.89
C PRO A 40 34.80 -36.67 -8.66
N THR A 41 35.45 -35.79 -9.37
CA THR A 41 34.82 -34.97 -10.41
C THR A 41 34.14 -35.94 -11.33
N LEU A 42 32.81 -35.94 -11.28
CA LEU A 42 31.97 -36.63 -12.26
C LEU A 42 32.04 -35.82 -13.57
N ASP A 43 33.24 -35.80 -14.12
CA ASP A 43 33.54 -35.20 -15.41
C ASP A 43 33.39 -36.30 -16.43
N LYS A 44 32.15 -36.60 -16.71
CA LYS A 44 31.67 -37.18 -17.98
C LYS A 44 30.16 -37.18 -17.95
N ALA A 45 29.55 -36.05 -18.18
CA ALA A 45 28.25 -36.02 -18.79
C ALA A 45 28.42 -36.66 -20.18
N LEU A 46 28.20 -37.95 -20.25
CA LEU A 46 27.96 -38.62 -21.50
C LEU A 46 26.78 -37.92 -22.18
N PRO A 47 26.89 -37.60 -23.46
CA PRO A 47 25.70 -37.39 -24.29
C PRO A 47 25.08 -38.75 -24.52
N GLY A 48 24.49 -39.29 -23.49
CA GLY A 48 23.60 -40.43 -23.61
C GLY A 48 22.27 -39.89 -24.12
N THR A 49 21.99 -40.12 -25.40
CA THR A 49 20.63 -40.37 -25.84
C THR A 49 20.04 -41.37 -24.85
N ALA A 50 19.30 -40.85 -23.88
CA ALA A 50 18.49 -41.64 -22.97
C ALA A 50 17.29 -42.18 -23.80
N GLU A 51 17.53 -43.20 -24.62
CA GLU A 51 16.53 -44.18 -24.99
C GLU A 51 16.26 -45.06 -23.75
N GLY A 52 15.99 -44.41 -22.62
CA GLY A 52 15.41 -45.07 -21.48
C GLY A 52 13.93 -45.28 -21.80
N HIS A 53 13.52 -46.53 -21.97
CA HIS A 53 12.11 -46.88 -21.94
C HIS A 53 11.60 -46.49 -20.56
N GLY A 54 11.04 -45.25 -20.45
CA GLY A 54 10.48 -44.73 -19.23
C GLY A 54 9.36 -45.63 -18.77
N GLY A 55 9.30 -45.89 -17.47
CA GLY A 55 8.27 -46.73 -16.86
C GLY A 55 6.86 -46.27 -17.21
N THR A 56 5.90 -47.06 -16.80
CA THR A 56 4.46 -46.73 -16.94
C THR A 56 4.14 -45.48 -16.12
N VAL A 57 3.56 -44.48 -16.76
CA VAL A 57 3.16 -43.23 -16.15
C VAL A 57 1.65 -43.09 -16.21
N VAL A 58 1.05 -42.79 -15.06
CA VAL A 58 -0.38 -42.52 -14.96
C VAL A 58 -0.63 -41.06 -15.27
N PHE A 59 -1.54 -40.78 -16.19
CA PHE A 59 -1.95 -39.42 -16.50
C PHE A 59 -3.45 -39.20 -16.32
N ILE A 60 -3.83 -37.93 -16.06
CA ILE A 60 -5.21 -37.50 -16.03
C ILE A 60 -5.45 -36.48 -17.14
N ARG A 61 -6.65 -36.48 -17.71
CA ARG A 61 -7.06 -35.49 -18.68
C ARG A 61 -7.59 -34.28 -17.95
N SER A 62 -7.09 -33.11 -18.29
CA SER A 62 -7.56 -31.84 -17.76
C SER A 62 -7.99 -30.94 -18.93
N ARG A 63 -9.22 -30.44 -18.88
CA ARG A 63 -9.76 -29.53 -19.88
C ARG A 63 -9.84 -28.14 -19.30
N ALA A 64 -9.39 -27.15 -20.08
CA ALA A 64 -9.52 -25.74 -19.72
C ALA A 64 -10.99 -25.31 -19.66
N VAL A 65 -11.33 -24.58 -18.63
CA VAL A 65 -12.66 -23.97 -18.44
C VAL A 65 -12.51 -22.46 -18.45
N GLN A 66 -13.41 -21.76 -19.15
CA GLN A 66 -13.44 -20.31 -19.11
C GLN A 66 -14.02 -19.84 -17.80
N ARG A 67 -13.25 -19.00 -17.08
CA ARG A 67 -13.65 -18.46 -15.78
C ARG A 67 -13.03 -17.09 -15.53
N THR A 68 -13.52 -16.41 -14.51
CA THR A 68 -12.86 -15.21 -13.98
C THR A 68 -11.54 -15.60 -13.33
N LEU A 69 -10.48 -14.94 -13.74
CA LEU A 69 -9.14 -15.12 -13.19
C LEU A 69 -8.90 -14.07 -12.12
N TYR A 70 -8.24 -14.48 -11.04
CA TYR A 70 -7.87 -13.62 -9.93
C TYR A 70 -6.36 -13.58 -9.78
N LEU A 71 -5.86 -12.41 -9.38
CA LEU A 71 -4.50 -12.21 -8.95
C LEU A 71 -4.52 -11.97 -7.44
N SER A 72 -3.88 -12.87 -6.66
CA SER A 72 -3.77 -12.71 -5.21
C SER A 72 -2.51 -11.95 -4.85
N LEU A 73 -2.67 -10.90 -4.02
CA LEU A 73 -1.59 -10.10 -3.46
C LEU A 73 -1.73 -10.03 -1.94
N GLY A 74 -0.61 -10.14 -1.22
CA GLY A 74 -0.57 -9.79 0.19
C GLY A 74 -0.50 -8.28 0.38
N GLY A 75 -1.35 -7.73 1.24
CA GLY A 75 -1.40 -6.30 1.52
C GLY A 75 -1.72 -5.98 2.96
N ARG A 76 -1.83 -4.71 3.27
CA ARG A 76 -2.22 -4.21 4.58
C ARG A 76 -3.17 -3.02 4.44
N SER A 77 -4.03 -2.84 5.46
CA SER A 77 -4.90 -1.67 5.52
C SER A 77 -4.10 -0.43 5.90
N GLU A 78 -4.36 0.66 5.20
CA GLU A 78 -3.85 2.00 5.46
C GLU A 78 -5.02 2.98 5.51
N ALA A 79 -4.82 4.13 6.16
CA ALA A 79 -5.81 5.20 6.21
C ALA A 79 -5.15 6.54 5.95
N GLU A 80 -5.96 7.49 5.51
CA GLU A 80 -5.55 8.88 5.46
C GLU A 80 -5.50 9.42 6.89
N ILE A 81 -4.33 9.91 7.29
CA ILE A 81 -4.07 10.47 8.61
C ILE A 81 -3.79 11.96 8.44
N ALA A 82 -4.62 12.80 9.05
CA ALA A 82 -4.43 14.23 9.03
C ALA A 82 -4.08 14.76 10.44
N PRO A 83 -2.86 15.29 10.62
CA PRO A 83 -2.56 16.08 11.80
C PRO A 83 -3.31 17.40 11.74
N VAL A 84 -4.05 17.73 12.81
CA VAL A 84 -4.77 18.99 12.94
C VAL A 84 -3.99 19.91 13.87
N ALA A 85 -3.64 21.10 13.38
CA ALA A 85 -2.84 22.07 14.09
C ALA A 85 -3.61 23.39 14.32
N PHE A 86 -3.15 24.17 15.28
CA PHE A 86 -3.66 25.54 15.51
C PHE A 86 -3.07 26.52 14.50
N GLY A 87 -3.91 27.34 13.89
CA GLY A 87 -3.51 28.39 12.96
C GLY A 87 -3.07 29.69 13.64
N ALA A 88 -3.22 29.83 14.97
CA ALA A 88 -2.80 30.98 15.76
C ALA A 88 -2.26 30.56 17.12
N PRO A 89 -1.40 31.36 17.75
CA PRO A 89 -1.01 31.14 19.14
C PRO A 89 -2.16 31.55 20.09
N GLY A 90 -2.21 30.87 21.26
CA GLY A 90 -3.22 31.20 22.27
C GLY A 90 -3.38 30.14 23.34
N LYS A 91 -4.28 30.37 24.28
CA LYS A 91 -4.63 29.45 25.35
C LYS A 91 -5.79 28.56 24.89
N VAL A 92 -5.67 27.25 25.08
CA VAL A 92 -6.74 26.28 24.76
C VAL A 92 -7.91 26.49 25.74
N SER A 93 -9.07 26.84 25.19
CA SER A 93 -10.28 27.12 25.96
C SER A 93 -11.35 26.07 25.84
N SER A 94 -11.33 25.25 24.77
CA SER A 94 -12.34 24.24 24.57
C SER A 94 -11.79 22.99 23.84
N LEU A 95 -12.24 21.82 24.28
CA LEU A 95 -11.92 20.50 23.73
C LEU A 95 -13.23 19.69 23.68
N PRO A 96 -14.14 19.99 22.74
CA PRO A 96 -15.49 19.42 22.74
C PRO A 96 -15.53 17.96 22.36
N VAL A 97 -14.49 17.44 21.68
CA VAL A 97 -14.43 16.07 21.14
C VAL A 97 -13.43 15.25 21.95
N GLY A 98 -13.84 14.04 22.37
CA GLY A 98 -12.97 13.05 23.01
C GLY A 98 -12.19 12.21 21.99
N GLU A 99 -11.09 11.58 22.45
CA GLU A 99 -10.38 10.57 21.65
C GLU A 99 -11.31 9.38 21.33
N GLY A 100 -11.17 8.83 20.13
CA GLY A 100 -12.03 7.74 19.64
C GLY A 100 -13.38 8.19 19.08
N ALA A 101 -13.74 9.47 19.19
CA ALA A 101 -15.01 9.97 18.69
C ALA A 101 -15.01 10.10 17.16
N ILE A 102 -16.15 9.80 16.55
CA ILE A 102 -16.40 10.04 15.12
C ILE A 102 -16.72 11.52 14.93
N VAL A 103 -16.04 12.18 13.99
CA VAL A 103 -16.21 13.58 13.66
C VAL A 103 -16.57 13.77 12.19
N ALA A 104 -17.34 14.81 11.89
CA ALA A 104 -17.62 15.25 10.53
C ALA A 104 -16.60 16.31 10.09
N ALA A 105 -16.48 16.53 8.77
CA ALA A 105 -15.69 17.66 8.26
C ALA A 105 -16.21 18.99 8.83
N GLY A 106 -15.31 19.84 9.36
CA GLY A 106 -15.64 21.12 9.96
C GLY A 106 -15.96 21.07 11.45
N ASP A 107 -16.09 19.89 12.07
CA ASP A 107 -16.32 19.77 13.51
C ASP A 107 -15.16 20.38 14.30
N LEU A 108 -15.48 21.14 15.35
CA LEU A 108 -14.49 21.75 16.24
C LEU A 108 -13.84 20.67 17.13
N LEU A 109 -12.54 20.47 16.99
CA LEU A 109 -11.76 19.55 17.81
C LEU A 109 -11.13 20.27 19.01
N CYS A 110 -10.50 21.44 18.75
CA CYS A 110 -9.90 22.27 19.77
C CYS A 110 -10.19 23.75 19.46
N GLY A 111 -10.49 24.53 20.49
CA GLY A 111 -10.69 25.98 20.38
C GLY A 111 -9.73 26.73 21.28
N LEU A 112 -9.21 27.86 20.78
CA LEU A 112 -8.42 28.79 21.56
C LEU A 112 -9.31 29.85 22.19
N GLU A 113 -8.85 30.42 23.29
CA GLU A 113 -9.50 31.55 23.95
C GLU A 113 -9.68 32.72 22.97
N GLY A 114 -10.89 33.28 22.94
CA GLY A 114 -11.22 34.39 22.05
C GLY A 114 -10.54 35.70 22.55
N ASP A 115 -9.71 36.28 21.69
CA ASP A 115 -9.07 37.57 21.90
C ASP A 115 -9.90 38.76 21.36
N GLY A 116 -11.21 38.58 21.26
CA GLY A 116 -12.10 39.54 20.58
C GLY A 116 -12.24 39.30 19.07
N SER A 117 -11.64 38.27 18.50
CA SER A 117 -11.74 37.98 17.04
C SER A 117 -13.19 37.82 16.58
N ASN A 118 -14.04 37.14 17.34
CA ASN A 118 -15.48 37.06 17.05
C ASN A 118 -16.19 38.42 17.10
N ALA A 119 -15.74 39.33 17.98
CA ALA A 119 -16.28 40.70 18.03
C ALA A 119 -15.85 41.50 16.79
N ARG A 120 -14.61 41.32 16.32
CA ARG A 120 -14.12 41.94 15.06
C ARG A 120 -14.91 41.46 13.85
N VAL A 121 -15.24 40.16 13.79
CA VAL A 121 -16.10 39.61 12.72
C VAL A 121 -17.46 40.29 12.74
N ARG A 122 -18.15 40.38 13.90
CA ARG A 122 -19.45 41.04 13.99
C ARG A 122 -19.37 42.52 13.63
N GLN A 123 -18.28 43.22 14.01
CA GLN A 123 -18.06 44.62 13.64
C GLN A 123 -17.91 44.75 12.10
N ALA A 124 -17.09 43.92 11.47
CA ALA A 124 -16.90 43.92 10.02
C ALA A 124 -18.21 43.56 9.27
N GLU A 125 -19.00 42.60 9.77
CA GLU A 125 -20.33 42.30 9.23
C GLU A 125 -21.28 43.47 9.24
N ALA A 126 -21.29 44.27 10.33
CA ALA A 126 -22.10 45.47 10.42
C ALA A 126 -21.64 46.53 9.40
N VAL A 127 -20.32 46.65 9.14
CA VAL A 127 -19.79 47.59 8.13
C VAL A 127 -20.21 47.12 6.72
N VAL A 128 -20.10 45.82 6.41
CA VAL A 128 -20.56 45.26 5.13
C VAL A 128 -22.05 45.51 4.93
N ALA A 129 -22.88 45.27 5.95
CA ALA A 129 -24.31 45.51 5.88
C ALA A 129 -24.65 46.95 5.49
N ARG A 130 -24.00 47.92 6.15
CA ARG A 130 -24.17 49.36 5.86
C ARG A 130 -23.69 49.69 4.43
N ALA A 131 -22.51 49.24 4.02
CA ALA A 131 -21.97 49.52 2.70
C ALA A 131 -22.85 48.91 1.58
N ARG A 132 -23.40 47.72 1.82
CA ARG A 132 -24.33 47.07 0.90
C ARG A 132 -25.63 47.84 0.73
N GLU A 133 -26.21 48.31 1.82
CA GLU A 133 -27.42 49.13 1.82
C GLU A 133 -27.17 50.46 1.06
N GLN A 134 -26.07 51.12 1.32
CA GLN A 134 -25.66 52.34 0.64
C GLN A 134 -25.50 52.14 -0.85
N HIS A 135 -24.79 51.09 -1.27
CA HIS A 135 -24.61 50.77 -2.68
C HIS A 135 -25.93 50.45 -3.37
N SER A 136 -26.81 49.62 -2.73
CA SER A 136 -28.15 49.33 -3.23
C SER A 136 -29.03 50.59 -3.39
N SER A 137 -28.96 51.50 -2.42
CA SER A 137 -29.67 52.80 -2.47
C SER A 137 -29.14 53.66 -3.63
N ASP A 138 -27.83 53.77 -3.78
CA ASP A 138 -27.21 54.58 -4.85
C ASP A 138 -27.51 53.95 -6.25
N GLN A 139 -27.62 52.64 -6.37
CA GLN A 139 -28.05 52.00 -7.62
C GLN A 139 -29.49 52.35 -8.00
N LYS A 140 -30.41 52.33 -7.03
CA LYS A 140 -31.81 52.74 -7.26
C LYS A 140 -31.90 54.21 -7.68
N ARG A 141 -31.18 55.10 -6.96
CA ARG A 141 -31.14 56.51 -7.26
C ARG A 141 -30.50 56.83 -8.60
N LEU A 142 -29.56 56.03 -9.07
CA LEU A 142 -29.02 56.15 -10.43
C LEU A 142 -30.10 55.86 -11.49
N ALA A 143 -30.89 54.79 -11.29
CA ALA A 143 -31.99 54.46 -12.18
C ALA A 143 -33.03 55.60 -12.29
N ASP A 144 -33.25 56.29 -11.18
CA ASP A 144 -34.13 57.45 -11.10
C ASP A 144 -33.48 58.79 -11.55
N GLY A 145 -32.20 58.76 -11.96
CA GLY A 145 -31.42 59.93 -12.39
C GLY A 145 -30.94 60.88 -11.28
N TRP A 146 -31.03 60.46 -9.99
CA TRP A 146 -30.74 61.30 -8.86
C TRP A 146 -29.26 61.35 -8.45
N VAL A 147 -28.44 60.38 -8.89
CA VAL A 147 -27.01 60.32 -8.60
C VAL A 147 -26.20 60.00 -9.88
N SER A 148 -24.93 60.35 -9.86
CA SER A 148 -24.03 60.06 -11.01
C SER A 148 -23.54 58.64 -11.01
N PRO A 149 -23.16 58.07 -12.19
CA PRO A 149 -22.49 56.77 -12.26
C PRO A 149 -21.19 56.68 -11.45
N ALA A 150 -20.51 57.81 -11.25
CA ALA A 150 -19.32 57.89 -10.40
C ALA A 150 -19.64 57.63 -8.93
N ARG A 151 -20.79 58.07 -8.42
CA ARG A 151 -21.25 57.79 -7.06
C ARG A 151 -21.50 56.32 -6.82
N VAL A 152 -22.15 55.64 -7.77
CA VAL A 152 -22.38 54.20 -7.70
C VAL A 152 -21.07 53.41 -7.74
N ARG A 153 -20.09 53.85 -8.55
CA ARG A 153 -18.76 53.21 -8.54
C ARG A 153 -18.06 53.42 -7.20
N ALA A 154 -18.17 54.59 -6.58
CA ALA A 154 -17.59 54.85 -5.27
C ALA A 154 -18.22 53.96 -4.18
N SER A 155 -19.57 53.91 -4.10
CA SER A 155 -20.23 53.04 -3.11
C SER A 155 -19.96 51.55 -3.38
N ARG A 156 -19.70 51.12 -4.62
CA ARG A 156 -19.25 49.77 -4.92
C ARG A 156 -17.85 49.50 -4.35
N ALA A 157 -16.91 50.43 -4.54
CA ALA A 157 -15.56 50.28 -3.99
C ALA A 157 -15.58 50.25 -2.45
N GLU A 158 -16.42 51.06 -1.80
CA GLU A 158 -16.63 50.99 -0.34
C GLU A 158 -17.16 49.64 0.13
N LEU A 159 -18.08 49.01 -0.63
CA LEU A 159 -18.59 47.67 -0.34
C LEU A 159 -17.51 46.62 -0.50
N ASP A 160 -16.71 46.70 -1.57
CA ASP A 160 -15.64 45.72 -1.85
C ASP A 160 -14.54 45.83 -0.77
N GLU A 161 -14.18 46.99 -0.29
CA GLU A 161 -13.26 47.22 0.84
C GLU A 161 -13.81 46.61 2.14
N ALA A 162 -15.11 46.86 2.43
CA ALA A 162 -15.77 46.28 3.61
C ALA A 162 -15.78 44.71 3.56
N LEU A 163 -16.03 44.13 2.39
CA LEU A 163 -16.00 42.68 2.18
C LEU A 163 -14.60 42.11 2.41
N ALA A 164 -13.55 42.75 1.88
CA ALA A 164 -12.16 42.37 2.12
C ALA A 164 -11.80 42.41 3.62
N THR A 165 -12.24 43.45 4.33
CA THR A 165 -12.03 43.59 5.77
C THR A 165 -12.73 42.48 6.57
N LEU A 166 -13.94 42.10 6.16
CA LEU A 166 -14.69 41.00 6.77
C LEU A 166 -13.98 39.66 6.56
N GLU A 167 -13.43 39.43 5.37
CA GLU A 167 -12.70 38.22 5.06
C GLU A 167 -11.44 38.06 5.93
N VAL A 168 -10.66 39.11 6.10
CA VAL A 168 -9.52 39.16 7.03
C VAL A 168 -9.94 38.85 8.47
N ALA A 169 -11.04 39.43 8.94
CA ALA A 169 -11.55 39.19 10.29
C ALA A 169 -12.00 37.72 10.47
N ARG A 170 -12.65 37.15 9.47
CA ARG A 170 -13.08 35.74 9.47
C ARG A 170 -11.91 34.77 9.44
N SER A 171 -10.88 35.02 8.61
CA SER A 171 -9.66 34.25 8.59
C SER A 171 -9.00 34.22 9.97
N ALA A 172 -8.77 35.34 10.57
CA ALA A 172 -8.20 35.45 11.92
C ALA A 172 -9.02 34.72 13.00
N ALA A 173 -10.35 34.71 12.87
CA ALA A 173 -11.23 33.98 13.79
C ALA A 173 -11.17 32.48 13.53
N SER A 174 -11.04 32.04 12.26
CA SER A 174 -10.95 30.63 11.88
C SER A 174 -9.64 29.99 12.33
N GLU A 175 -8.53 30.70 12.30
CA GLU A 175 -7.21 30.22 12.75
C GLU A 175 -7.16 29.81 14.23
N ARG A 176 -8.12 30.27 15.01
CA ARG A 176 -8.28 29.92 16.43
C ARG A 176 -9.08 28.63 16.65
N ARG A 177 -9.56 28.04 15.59
CA ARG A 177 -10.39 26.82 15.60
C ARG A 177 -9.68 25.71 14.85
N ALA A 178 -9.21 24.72 15.57
CA ALA A 178 -8.70 23.50 14.97
C ALA A 178 -9.90 22.57 14.67
N VAL A 179 -10.24 22.42 13.39
CA VAL A 179 -11.41 21.67 12.93
C VAL A 179 -10.99 20.42 12.17
N ALA A 180 -11.87 19.42 12.14
CA ALA A 180 -11.65 18.19 11.38
C ALA A 180 -11.64 18.50 9.86
N PRO A 181 -10.59 18.06 9.11
CA PRO A 181 -10.50 18.32 7.68
C PRO A 181 -11.44 17.45 6.86
N PHE A 182 -11.82 16.30 7.38
CA PHE A 182 -12.74 15.34 6.78
C PHE A 182 -13.47 14.53 7.87
N ARG A 183 -14.48 13.75 7.46
CA ARG A 183 -15.15 12.80 8.35
C ARG A 183 -14.19 11.65 8.70
N GLY A 184 -14.04 11.36 9.99
CA GLY A 184 -13.13 10.32 10.48
C GLY A 184 -13.22 10.11 11.98
N VAL A 185 -12.25 9.42 12.54
CA VAL A 185 -12.09 9.21 13.98
C VAL A 185 -11.03 10.17 14.52
N PHE A 186 -11.32 10.89 15.58
CA PHE A 186 -10.35 11.71 16.31
C PHE A 186 -9.51 10.79 17.20
N GLU A 187 -8.40 10.29 16.64
CA GLU A 187 -7.64 9.18 17.24
C GLU A 187 -6.84 9.63 18.46
N LYS A 188 -6.15 10.77 18.36
CA LYS A 188 -5.27 11.26 19.41
C LYS A 188 -5.40 12.76 19.60
N ARG A 189 -5.47 13.18 20.87
CA ARG A 189 -5.45 14.58 21.26
C ARG A 189 -4.09 14.93 21.88
N ASN A 190 -3.46 15.98 21.34
CA ASN A 190 -2.17 16.46 21.84
C ASN A 190 -2.30 17.73 22.69
N ALA A 191 -3.47 18.38 22.66
CA ALA A 191 -3.72 19.62 23.39
C ALA A 191 -4.43 19.36 24.73
N THR A 192 -4.10 20.15 25.73
CA THR A 192 -4.70 20.12 27.07
C THR A 192 -5.43 21.42 27.35
N LEU A 193 -6.58 21.34 28.00
CA LEU A 193 -7.36 22.51 28.38
C LEU A 193 -6.52 23.44 29.27
N GLY A 194 -6.52 24.75 28.95
CA GLY A 194 -5.76 25.77 29.68
C GLY A 194 -4.29 25.89 29.27
N GLN A 195 -3.78 24.99 28.43
CA GLN A 195 -2.42 25.05 27.88
C GLN A 195 -2.27 26.23 26.92
N PHE A 196 -1.13 26.95 26.98
CA PHE A 196 -0.76 27.90 25.94
C PHE A 196 -0.04 27.19 24.82
N VAL A 197 -0.50 27.40 23.57
CA VAL A 197 0.06 26.78 22.36
C VAL A 197 0.61 27.82 21.41
N ALA A 198 1.64 27.46 20.67
CA ALA A 198 2.22 28.25 19.59
C ALA A 198 1.49 28.02 18.26
N LEU A 199 1.71 28.90 17.29
CA LEU A 199 1.31 28.67 15.90
C LEU A 199 1.85 27.32 15.38
N GLY A 200 1.00 26.52 14.74
CA GLY A 200 1.37 25.22 14.19
C GLY A 200 1.43 24.08 15.23
N ALA A 201 1.18 24.37 16.53
CA ALA A 201 1.10 23.31 17.53
C ALA A 201 -0.05 22.34 17.22
N SER A 202 0.18 21.04 17.42
CA SER A 202 -0.82 20.00 17.11
C SER A 202 -1.95 20.00 18.15
N CYS A 203 -3.20 20.12 17.68
CA CYS A 203 -4.39 19.82 18.47
C CYS A 203 -4.55 18.29 18.63
N GLY A 204 -4.35 17.53 17.55
CA GLY A 204 -4.52 16.10 17.53
C GLY A 204 -4.46 15.55 16.11
N THR A 205 -4.97 14.32 15.95
CA THR A 205 -4.94 13.60 14.68
C THR A 205 -6.31 13.03 14.35
N VAL A 206 -6.77 13.23 13.12
CA VAL A 206 -7.98 12.63 12.58
C VAL A 206 -7.59 11.55 11.57
N VAL A 207 -8.20 10.39 11.67
CA VAL A 207 -7.96 9.23 10.80
C VAL A 207 -9.23 8.91 10.03
N ARG A 208 -9.13 8.82 8.70
CA ARG A 208 -10.25 8.41 7.84
C ARG A 208 -10.27 6.90 7.76
N LEU A 209 -11.24 6.27 8.39
CA LEU A 209 -11.42 4.82 8.34
C LEU A 209 -12.43 4.36 7.28
N ASP A 210 -13.26 5.26 6.76
CA ASP A 210 -14.26 4.96 5.73
C ASP A 210 -14.19 6.02 4.60
N PRO A 211 -13.92 5.59 3.35
CA PRO A 211 -13.48 4.24 2.96
C PRO A 211 -12.08 3.92 3.50
N ILE A 212 -11.78 2.62 3.69
CA ILE A 212 -10.43 2.17 4.05
C ILE A 212 -9.67 1.73 2.80
N THR A 213 -8.38 2.02 2.76
CA THR A 213 -7.50 1.65 1.65
C THR A 213 -6.63 0.46 2.05
N PHE A 214 -6.47 -0.52 1.15
CA PHE A 214 -5.48 -1.58 1.27
C PHE A 214 -4.36 -1.34 0.28
N VAL A 215 -3.13 -1.47 0.75
CA VAL A 215 -1.92 -1.29 -0.06
C VAL A 215 -1.20 -2.61 -0.21
N ALA A 216 -0.89 -2.98 -1.44
CA ALA A 216 -0.13 -4.17 -1.80
C ALA A 216 0.97 -3.86 -2.81
N GLY A 217 1.96 -4.73 -2.90
CA GLY A 217 3.00 -4.66 -3.92
C GLY A 217 2.77 -5.69 -5.01
N ALA A 218 2.72 -5.26 -6.26
CA ALA A 218 2.67 -6.12 -7.43
C ALA A 218 4.00 -6.10 -8.18
N SER A 219 4.51 -7.28 -8.57
CA SER A 219 5.65 -7.36 -9.48
C SER A 219 5.29 -6.79 -10.87
N GLU A 220 6.27 -6.49 -11.70
CA GLU A 220 6.05 -5.96 -13.05
C GLU A 220 5.09 -6.84 -13.87
N LYS A 221 5.28 -8.17 -13.88
CA LYS A 221 4.39 -9.11 -14.58
C LYS A 221 2.95 -9.09 -14.04
N GLN A 222 2.78 -8.88 -12.75
CA GLN A 222 1.47 -8.80 -12.09
C GLN A 222 0.81 -7.46 -12.40
N ALA A 223 1.57 -6.35 -12.33
CA ALA A 223 1.09 -5.01 -12.60
C ALA A 223 0.49 -4.87 -14.02
N LEU A 224 1.09 -5.51 -15.02
CA LEU A 224 0.58 -5.53 -16.40
C LEU A 224 -0.81 -6.18 -16.54
N LYS A 225 -1.21 -7.02 -15.60
CA LYS A 225 -2.52 -7.70 -15.58
C LYS A 225 -3.60 -6.90 -14.84
N ILE A 226 -3.21 -5.89 -14.04
CA ILE A 226 -4.12 -5.10 -13.20
C ILE A 226 -4.69 -3.94 -14.00
N LYS A 227 -6.01 -3.78 -13.96
CA LYS A 227 -6.72 -2.65 -14.56
C LYS A 227 -7.21 -1.70 -13.47
N ALA A 228 -7.27 -0.40 -13.77
CA ALA A 228 -7.95 0.56 -12.92
C ALA A 228 -9.42 0.18 -12.75
N SER A 229 -9.98 0.45 -11.58
CA SER A 229 -11.36 0.10 -11.19
C SER A 229 -11.71 -1.39 -11.33
N ALA A 230 -10.69 -2.28 -11.38
CA ALA A 230 -10.94 -3.72 -11.35
C ALA A 230 -11.62 -4.10 -10.03
N PRO A 231 -12.68 -4.94 -10.05
CA PRO A 231 -13.30 -5.44 -8.82
C PRO A 231 -12.30 -6.27 -8.01
N VAL A 232 -12.32 -6.06 -6.70
CA VAL A 232 -11.42 -6.71 -5.77
C VAL A 232 -12.21 -7.35 -4.64
N ARG A 233 -11.73 -8.49 -4.17
CA ARG A 233 -12.19 -9.14 -2.95
C ARG A 233 -11.03 -9.16 -1.94
N VAL A 234 -11.24 -8.52 -0.81
CA VAL A 234 -10.23 -8.45 0.26
C VAL A 234 -10.65 -9.41 1.37
N ARG A 235 -9.80 -10.39 1.66
CA ARG A 235 -9.99 -11.35 2.74
C ARG A 235 -9.11 -10.99 3.93
N LEU A 236 -9.72 -10.77 5.07
CA LEU A 236 -9.06 -10.51 6.34
C LEU A 236 -8.65 -11.83 7.04
N PRO A 237 -7.70 -11.80 7.99
CA PRO A 237 -7.23 -12.99 8.71
C PRO A 237 -8.32 -13.70 9.54
N ASP A 238 -9.38 -12.99 9.93
CA ASP A 238 -10.54 -13.53 10.61
C ASP A 238 -11.54 -14.25 9.68
N GLY A 239 -11.24 -14.30 8.36
CA GLY A 239 -12.07 -14.91 7.34
C GLY A 239 -13.16 -13.98 6.77
N LYS A 240 -13.31 -12.77 7.30
CA LYS A 240 -14.24 -11.77 6.73
C LYS A 240 -13.76 -11.34 5.34
N GLU A 241 -14.67 -11.33 4.37
CA GLU A 241 -14.42 -10.82 3.02
C GLU A 241 -15.16 -9.49 2.83
N VAL A 242 -14.48 -8.53 2.22
CA VAL A 242 -15.06 -7.24 1.83
C VAL A 242 -14.77 -6.99 0.35
N GLU A 243 -15.75 -6.44 -0.35
CA GLU A 243 -15.60 -6.07 -1.76
C GLU A 243 -15.08 -4.65 -1.88
N GLY A 244 -14.34 -4.39 -2.96
CA GLY A 244 -13.78 -3.09 -3.26
C GLY A 244 -13.35 -3.01 -4.71
N GLU A 245 -12.56 -2.00 -5.01
CA GLU A 245 -12.02 -1.77 -6.35
C GLU A 245 -10.58 -1.27 -6.30
N VAL A 246 -9.85 -1.49 -7.39
CA VAL A 246 -8.51 -0.91 -7.56
C VAL A 246 -8.66 0.59 -7.79
N GLU A 247 -8.26 1.38 -6.78
CA GLU A 247 -8.23 2.84 -6.85
C GLU A 247 -7.08 3.33 -7.72
N LYS A 248 -5.88 2.76 -7.49
CA LYS A 248 -4.67 3.22 -8.15
C LYS A 248 -3.64 2.11 -8.27
N LEU A 249 -2.98 2.06 -9.42
CA LEU A 249 -1.72 1.36 -9.64
C LEU A 249 -0.62 2.40 -9.81
N ALA A 250 0.45 2.31 -9.03
CA ALA A 250 1.57 3.23 -9.15
C ALA A 250 2.24 3.12 -10.53
N SER A 251 2.61 4.26 -11.10
CA SER A 251 3.33 4.33 -12.39
C SER A 251 4.85 4.11 -12.25
N VAL A 252 5.35 4.13 -11.01
CA VAL A 252 6.77 3.98 -10.69
C VAL A 252 6.90 2.87 -9.66
N ALA A 253 7.83 1.94 -9.90
CA ALA A 253 8.14 0.88 -8.94
C ALA A 253 8.93 1.45 -7.75
N ASP A 254 8.69 0.92 -6.57
CA ASP A 254 9.51 1.19 -5.40
C ASP A 254 10.96 0.72 -5.66
N PRO A 255 11.97 1.59 -5.54
CA PRO A 255 13.34 1.26 -5.92
C PRO A 255 13.98 0.16 -5.04
N ARG A 256 13.49 -0.04 -3.83
CA ARG A 256 13.99 -1.03 -2.88
C ARG A 256 13.39 -2.41 -3.12
N THR A 257 12.08 -2.49 -3.35
CA THR A 257 11.34 -3.75 -3.52
C THR A 257 11.14 -4.13 -4.98
N ARG A 258 11.26 -3.16 -5.92
CA ARG A 258 10.95 -3.29 -7.34
C ARG A 258 9.49 -3.68 -7.63
N ASN A 259 8.61 -3.44 -6.66
CA ASN A 259 7.18 -3.68 -6.82
C ASN A 259 6.44 -2.37 -7.12
N PHE A 260 5.37 -2.48 -7.86
CA PHE A 260 4.41 -1.40 -8.10
C PHE A 260 3.36 -1.41 -6.99
N GLU A 261 3.14 -0.26 -6.36
CA GLU A 261 2.11 -0.12 -5.33
C GLU A 261 0.72 -0.18 -5.96
N VAL A 262 -0.12 -1.04 -5.39
CA VAL A 262 -1.54 -1.17 -5.74
C VAL A 262 -2.35 -0.69 -4.55
N LYS A 263 -3.19 0.32 -4.76
CA LYS A 263 -4.17 0.80 -3.77
C LYS A 263 -5.55 0.30 -4.12
N VAL A 264 -6.19 -0.30 -3.15
CA VAL A 264 -7.54 -0.85 -3.24
C VAL A 264 -8.40 -0.17 -2.18
N THR A 265 -9.53 0.37 -2.60
CA THR A 265 -10.47 1.04 -1.70
C THR A 265 -11.66 0.14 -1.42
N THR A 266 -12.05 0.02 -0.15
CA THR A 266 -13.20 -0.76 0.31
C THR A 266 -14.05 0.04 1.29
N PRO A 267 -15.38 -0.13 1.29
CA PRO A 267 -16.25 0.44 2.31
C PRO A 267 -15.92 -0.10 3.71
N ASN A 268 -15.99 0.77 4.71
CA ASN A 268 -15.77 0.42 6.12
C ASN A 268 -16.66 1.28 7.03
N ALA A 269 -17.96 1.35 6.70
CA ALA A 269 -18.92 2.27 7.32
C ALA A 269 -19.07 2.09 8.83
N ASP A 270 -18.87 0.87 9.32
CA ASP A 270 -18.87 0.50 10.74
C ASP A 270 -17.52 0.71 11.44
N ASN A 271 -16.49 1.17 10.71
CA ASN A 271 -15.10 1.32 11.16
C ASN A 271 -14.52 0.02 11.77
N ALA A 272 -15.04 -1.14 11.39
CA ALA A 272 -14.66 -2.43 11.95
C ALA A 272 -13.25 -2.88 11.49
N ILE A 273 -12.74 -2.33 10.40
CA ILE A 273 -11.41 -2.64 9.89
C ILE A 273 -10.46 -1.54 10.36
N PRO A 274 -9.58 -1.83 11.35
CA PRO A 274 -8.57 -0.87 11.79
C PRO A 274 -7.41 -0.79 10.79
N VAL A 275 -6.59 0.25 10.95
CA VAL A 275 -5.36 0.46 10.18
C VAL A 275 -4.28 -0.56 10.59
N GLY A 276 -3.44 -0.95 9.64
CA GLY A 276 -2.30 -1.85 9.88
C GLY A 276 -2.62 -3.34 9.82
N ARG A 277 -3.87 -3.74 9.54
CA ARG A 277 -4.22 -5.15 9.39
C ARG A 277 -3.72 -5.70 8.05
N THR A 278 -3.14 -6.90 8.09
CA THR A 278 -2.81 -7.66 6.88
C THR A 278 -4.07 -8.17 6.21
N ALA A 279 -4.03 -8.36 4.89
CA ALA A 279 -5.12 -8.92 4.12
C ALA A 279 -4.61 -9.63 2.87
N GLU A 280 -5.38 -10.60 2.39
CA GLU A 280 -5.24 -11.18 1.06
C GLU A 280 -6.16 -10.40 0.11
N ILE A 281 -5.59 -9.87 -0.97
CA ILE A 281 -6.29 -9.04 -1.95
C ILE A 281 -6.39 -9.82 -3.26
N LYS A 282 -7.60 -10.24 -3.62
CA LYS A 282 -7.90 -10.95 -4.87
C LYS A 282 -8.45 -9.99 -5.90
N ILE A 283 -7.62 -9.61 -6.87
CA ILE A 283 -7.97 -8.66 -7.95
C ILE A 283 -8.50 -9.45 -9.13
N ASN A 284 -9.66 -9.08 -9.65
CA ASN A 284 -10.20 -9.62 -10.89
C ASN A 284 -9.38 -9.12 -12.09
N ILE A 285 -8.69 -10.03 -12.78
CA ILE A 285 -7.86 -9.69 -13.95
C ILE A 285 -8.54 -10.04 -15.29
N GLY A 286 -9.82 -10.39 -15.25
CA GLY A 286 -10.64 -10.66 -16.43
C GLY A 286 -11.00 -12.13 -16.61
N LEU A 287 -11.57 -12.44 -17.76
CA LEU A 287 -11.93 -13.81 -18.14
C LEU A 287 -10.76 -14.48 -18.86
N GLY A 288 -10.53 -15.75 -18.54
CA GLY A 288 -9.52 -16.55 -19.20
C GLY A 288 -9.75 -18.05 -19.00
N LYS A 289 -9.01 -18.85 -19.76
CA LYS A 289 -9.05 -20.31 -19.65
C LYS A 289 -8.11 -20.76 -18.54
N ALA A 290 -8.60 -21.63 -17.64
CA ALA A 290 -7.81 -22.20 -16.56
C ALA A 290 -8.18 -23.67 -16.34
N HIS A 291 -7.23 -24.42 -15.84
CA HIS A 291 -7.37 -25.83 -15.48
C HIS A 291 -7.54 -25.97 -13.96
N LYS A 292 -8.52 -26.76 -13.52
CA LYS A 292 -8.63 -27.16 -12.12
C LYS A 292 -7.78 -28.41 -11.91
N ILE A 293 -6.76 -28.32 -11.08
CA ILE A 293 -5.83 -29.42 -10.81
C ILE A 293 -5.63 -29.63 -9.31
N ASN A 294 -5.17 -30.82 -8.93
CA ASN A 294 -4.73 -31.08 -7.58
C ASN A 294 -3.39 -30.36 -7.33
N PRO A 295 -3.20 -29.67 -6.17
CA PRO A 295 -1.94 -28.99 -5.83
C PRO A 295 -0.70 -29.92 -5.91
N GLY A 296 -0.87 -31.22 -5.62
CA GLY A 296 0.21 -32.21 -5.71
C GLY A 296 0.79 -32.45 -7.13
N LEU A 297 0.10 -31.95 -8.17
CA LEU A 297 0.60 -32.01 -9.54
C LEU A 297 1.59 -30.88 -9.86
N LEU A 298 1.65 -29.85 -9.04
CA LEU A 298 2.59 -28.75 -9.20
C LEU A 298 3.99 -29.21 -8.84
N LYS A 299 4.93 -28.97 -9.73
CA LYS A 299 6.36 -29.26 -9.57
C LYS A 299 7.17 -28.02 -9.92
N THR A 300 8.41 -28.03 -9.49
CA THR A 300 9.37 -26.98 -9.82
C THR A 300 10.43 -27.54 -10.75
N ASP A 301 10.70 -26.85 -11.85
CA ASP A 301 11.76 -27.25 -12.78
C ASP A 301 13.17 -26.86 -12.24
N SER A 302 14.20 -27.23 -12.99
CA SER A 302 15.60 -26.91 -12.67
C SER A 302 15.91 -25.40 -12.66
N GLN A 303 15.01 -24.56 -13.19
CA GLN A 303 15.12 -23.10 -13.20
C GLN A 303 14.30 -22.44 -12.08
N GLY A 304 13.68 -23.25 -11.20
CA GLY A 304 12.85 -22.75 -10.12
C GLY A 304 11.44 -22.29 -10.55
N ARG A 305 10.99 -22.61 -11.76
CA ARG A 305 9.65 -22.24 -12.25
C ARG A 305 8.64 -23.30 -11.82
N ILE A 306 7.51 -22.86 -11.29
CA ILE A 306 6.37 -23.72 -10.95
C ILE A 306 5.65 -24.11 -12.24
N GLY A 307 5.27 -25.38 -12.36
CA GLY A 307 4.55 -25.88 -13.52
C GLY A 307 4.05 -27.31 -13.30
N VAL A 308 3.66 -27.95 -14.38
CA VAL A 308 3.18 -29.34 -14.39
C VAL A 308 3.86 -30.14 -15.47
N PHE A 309 4.07 -31.41 -15.22
CA PHE A 309 4.47 -32.37 -16.28
C PHE A 309 3.23 -32.76 -17.08
N TYR A 310 3.36 -32.77 -18.40
CA TYR A 310 2.32 -33.17 -19.32
C TYR A 310 2.87 -34.16 -20.35
N LEU A 311 1.99 -34.93 -20.98
CA LEU A 311 2.33 -35.80 -22.10
C LEU A 311 1.92 -35.11 -23.41
N ASP A 312 2.81 -35.13 -24.38
CA ASP A 312 2.49 -34.74 -25.75
C ASP A 312 1.81 -35.91 -26.52
N VAL A 313 1.40 -35.62 -27.76
CA VAL A 313 0.74 -36.60 -28.65
C VAL A 313 1.64 -37.82 -28.96
N GLY A 314 2.95 -37.71 -28.78
CA GLY A 314 3.95 -38.75 -29.00
C GLY A 314 4.31 -39.56 -27.76
N GLY A 315 3.68 -39.29 -26.61
CA GLY A 315 4.01 -39.95 -25.34
C GLY A 315 5.34 -39.46 -24.74
N VAL A 316 5.77 -38.27 -25.12
CA VAL A 316 6.95 -37.61 -24.55
C VAL A 316 6.52 -36.66 -23.42
N VAL A 317 7.21 -36.78 -22.30
CA VAL A 317 6.96 -35.90 -21.14
C VAL A 317 7.49 -34.49 -21.40
N GLY A 318 6.61 -33.51 -21.32
CA GLY A 318 6.96 -32.10 -21.34
C GLY A 318 6.78 -31.45 -19.96
N PHE A 319 7.40 -30.30 -19.74
CA PHE A 319 7.13 -29.43 -18.58
C PHE A 319 6.52 -28.13 -19.07
N ALA A 320 5.32 -27.82 -18.56
CA ALA A 320 4.63 -26.58 -18.86
C ALA A 320 4.65 -25.67 -17.63
N PRO A 321 5.30 -24.49 -17.69
CA PRO A 321 5.17 -23.49 -16.65
C PRO A 321 3.71 -23.09 -16.48
N ALA A 322 3.24 -23.01 -15.24
CA ALA A 322 1.85 -22.71 -14.93
C ALA A 322 1.76 -21.56 -13.92
N ASP A 323 0.92 -20.57 -14.23
CA ASP A 323 0.60 -19.48 -13.32
C ASP A 323 -0.62 -19.87 -12.48
N ILE A 324 -0.50 -19.83 -11.15
CA ILE A 324 -1.63 -20.04 -10.24
C ILE A 324 -2.50 -18.79 -10.24
N VAL A 325 -3.79 -18.96 -10.51
CA VAL A 325 -4.75 -17.85 -10.63
C VAL A 325 -5.87 -17.89 -9.60
N ASP A 326 -6.03 -18.99 -8.88
CA ASP A 326 -6.93 -19.11 -7.73
C ASP A 326 -6.62 -20.39 -6.97
N GLU A 327 -6.83 -20.36 -5.64
CA GLU A 327 -6.58 -21.49 -4.76
C GLU A 327 -7.82 -21.81 -3.93
N SER A 328 -8.09 -23.09 -3.77
CA SER A 328 -9.09 -23.62 -2.85
C SER A 328 -8.44 -24.72 -2.00
N LYS A 329 -9.12 -25.17 -0.97
CA LYS A 329 -8.60 -26.14 -0.01
C LYS A 329 -8.00 -27.39 -0.66
N ASP A 330 -8.66 -27.92 -1.70
CA ASP A 330 -8.29 -29.21 -2.32
C ASP A 330 -7.92 -29.09 -3.81
N SER A 331 -7.87 -27.88 -4.36
CA SER A 331 -7.56 -27.67 -5.78
C SER A 331 -7.00 -26.30 -6.05
N VAL A 332 -6.18 -26.21 -7.09
CA VAL A 332 -5.67 -24.94 -7.63
C VAL A 332 -6.12 -24.76 -9.06
N TRP A 333 -6.33 -23.51 -9.44
CA TRP A 333 -6.61 -23.15 -10.82
C TRP A 333 -5.33 -22.56 -11.43
N VAL A 334 -4.94 -23.13 -12.56
CA VAL A 334 -3.71 -22.73 -13.25
C VAL A 334 -3.98 -22.37 -14.70
N THR A 335 -3.19 -21.45 -15.22
CA THR A 335 -3.13 -21.06 -16.63
C THR A 335 -1.77 -21.44 -17.23
N GLY A 336 -1.63 -21.35 -18.55
CA GLY A 336 -0.37 -21.67 -19.23
C GLY A 336 -0.34 -23.07 -19.85
N LEU A 337 -1.43 -23.84 -19.73
CA LEU A 337 -1.56 -25.19 -20.31
C LEU A 337 -2.39 -25.17 -21.61
N PRO A 338 -2.20 -26.12 -22.52
CA PRO A 338 -3.10 -26.33 -23.67
C PRO A 338 -4.53 -26.63 -23.24
N ASP A 339 -5.52 -26.32 -24.07
CA ASP A 339 -6.95 -26.46 -23.73
C ASP A 339 -7.35 -27.88 -23.28
N ASP A 340 -6.76 -28.90 -23.88
CA ASP A 340 -6.88 -30.29 -23.47
C ASP A 340 -5.47 -30.82 -23.12
N ALA A 341 -5.16 -30.90 -21.85
CA ALA A 341 -3.84 -31.29 -21.35
C ALA A 341 -3.90 -32.72 -20.71
N GLN A 342 -2.92 -33.53 -21.00
CA GLN A 342 -2.71 -34.82 -20.35
C GLN A 342 -1.63 -34.65 -19.28
N LEU A 343 -2.06 -34.50 -18.01
CA LEU A 343 -1.17 -34.18 -16.89
C LEU A 343 -0.66 -35.47 -16.23
N VAL A 344 0.64 -35.55 -15.99
CA VAL A 344 1.24 -36.68 -15.28
C VAL A 344 0.79 -36.65 -13.82
N ALA A 345 0.08 -37.68 -13.38
CA ALA A 345 -0.50 -37.80 -12.05
C ALA A 345 0.36 -38.61 -11.07
N GLU A 346 0.98 -39.68 -11.55
CA GLU A 346 1.83 -40.53 -10.74
C GLU A 346 3.20 -40.70 -11.41
N ALA A 347 4.20 -41.11 -10.62
CA ALA A 347 5.60 -41.24 -11.03
C ALA A 347 6.29 -39.92 -11.45
N GLN A 348 5.77 -38.77 -11.03
CA GLN A 348 6.33 -37.43 -11.37
C GLN A 348 7.78 -37.23 -10.92
N ASP A 349 8.19 -37.92 -9.86
CA ASP A 349 9.57 -37.85 -9.33
C ASP A 349 10.56 -38.73 -10.10
N HIS A 350 10.06 -39.54 -11.04
CA HIS A 350 10.85 -40.47 -11.86
C HIS A 350 10.86 -40.08 -13.34
N VAL A 351 10.23 -38.97 -13.71
CA VAL A 351 10.18 -38.50 -15.10
C VAL A 351 10.90 -37.15 -15.24
N ALA A 352 11.51 -36.94 -16.37
CA ALA A 352 12.11 -35.70 -16.78
C ALA A 352 11.55 -35.26 -18.14
N ALA A 353 11.57 -33.94 -18.38
CA ALA A 353 11.19 -33.39 -19.68
C ALA A 353 12.07 -34.04 -20.80
N GLY A 354 11.44 -34.48 -21.86
CA GLY A 354 12.09 -35.20 -22.98
C GLY A 354 12.06 -36.73 -22.87
N MET A 355 11.67 -37.32 -21.74
CA MET A 355 11.56 -38.80 -21.62
C MET A 355 10.32 -39.31 -22.36
N ARG A 356 10.49 -40.42 -23.08
CA ARG A 356 9.38 -41.17 -23.68
C ARG A 356 8.86 -42.21 -22.68
N VAL A 357 7.56 -42.20 -22.41
CA VAL A 357 6.90 -43.04 -21.41
C VAL A 357 5.73 -43.81 -22.02
N THR A 358 5.34 -44.94 -21.39
CA THR A 358 4.11 -45.64 -21.74
C THR A 358 2.94 -45.08 -20.95
N PRO A 359 1.98 -44.39 -21.59
CA PRO A 359 0.90 -43.74 -20.90
C PRO A 359 -0.20 -44.72 -20.47
N VAL A 360 -0.65 -44.62 -19.21
CA VAL A 360 -1.85 -45.28 -18.68
C VAL A 360 -2.84 -44.23 -18.22
N VAL A 361 -4.05 -44.29 -18.76
CA VAL A 361 -5.12 -43.35 -18.40
C VAL A 361 -5.69 -43.71 -17.05
N ARG A 362 -5.73 -42.77 -16.12
CA ARG A 362 -6.60 -42.83 -14.95
C ARG A 362 -7.85 -42.03 -15.25
N GLU A 363 -9.00 -42.69 -15.36
CA GLU A 363 -10.27 -41.96 -15.39
C GLU A 363 -10.41 -41.16 -14.08
N ALA A 364 -10.61 -39.84 -14.19
CA ALA A 364 -10.89 -39.01 -13.04
C ALA A 364 -12.19 -39.54 -12.42
N ASN A 365 -12.11 -40.18 -11.26
CA ASN A 365 -13.31 -40.44 -10.47
C ASN A 365 -13.98 -39.11 -10.15
N ALA A 366 -15.14 -38.91 -10.78
CA ALA A 366 -16.07 -37.84 -10.44
C ALA A 366 -16.74 -38.18 -9.09
N SER A 367 -15.97 -38.07 -7.99
CA SER A 367 -16.51 -38.21 -6.64
C SER A 367 -16.23 -36.95 -5.87
N GLY A 368 -17.27 -36.14 -5.69
CA GLY A 368 -17.29 -34.98 -4.83
C GLY A 368 -18.34 -33.98 -5.33
N GLY A 369 -19.62 -34.29 -4.99
CA GLY A 369 -20.71 -33.33 -5.07
C GLY A 369 -20.59 -32.24 -3.99
#